data_6754dbb538cae6e907bb80e3fe9fb3bd
#
_entry.id   6754dbb538cae6e907bb80e3fe9fb3bd
#
_cell.length_a   1.000
_cell.length_b   1.000
_cell.length_c   1.000
_cell.angle_alpha   90.00
_cell.angle_beta   90.00
_cell.angle_gamma   90.00
#
_symmetry.space_group_name_H-M   'P 1'
#
loop_
_entity.id
_entity.type
_entity.pdbx_description
1 polymer ?
#
loop_
_entity_poly.entity_id
_entity_poly.type
_entity_poly.pdbx_seq_one_letter_code
_entity_poly.pdbx_strand_id
1 'polypeptide(L)'
;MQKVLWLILLVAFTLLIFLNSSLPMSDSGRLSSMAAAFLGQLLDVAGISVEGNLEHLLRKLAHFTAFAVQGGLLCRTFSEFRIANRAANGYVLFLGLLTAVVDEYIQSFSAGRTSAVNDVLLDFSGTLSMWLAYRIWQWSRH
;
A
#
# COMPACT_ATOMS: atom_id res chain seq x y z
N MET A 1 16.69 21.14 -0.65
CA MET A 1 15.41 21.12 0.07
C MET A 1 14.48 19.98 -0.44
N GLN A 2 14.21 19.86 -1.74
CA GLN A 2 13.27 18.84 -2.25
C GLN A 2 13.63 17.39 -1.90
N LYS A 3 14.90 16.99 -2.02
CA LYS A 3 15.36 15.62 -1.68
C LYS A 3 14.99 15.22 -0.25
N VAL A 4 15.24 16.12 0.71
CA VAL A 4 14.99 15.85 2.13
C VAL A 4 13.48 15.76 2.39
N LEU A 5 12.68 16.60 1.71
CA LEU A 5 11.23 16.55 1.83
C LEU A 5 10.68 15.19 1.37
N TRP A 6 11.11 14.70 0.19
CA TRP A 6 10.63 13.41 -0.33
C TRP A 6 11.07 12.25 0.57
N LEU A 7 12.29 12.31 1.13
CA LEU A 7 12.75 11.30 2.08
C LEU A 7 11.93 11.32 3.38
N ILE A 8 11.63 12.50 3.92
CA ILE A 8 10.78 12.64 5.12
C ILE A 8 9.38 12.08 4.84
N LEU A 9 8.77 12.42 3.69
CA LEU A 9 7.45 11.91 3.32
C LEU A 9 7.46 10.38 3.18
N LEU A 10 8.48 9.81 2.56
CA LEU A 10 8.63 8.36 2.43
C LEU A 10 8.73 7.68 3.80
N VAL A 11 9.61 8.18 4.67
CA VAL A 11 9.80 7.60 6.01
C VAL A 11 8.53 7.74 6.83
N ALA A 12 7.92 8.94 6.86
CA ALA A 12 6.68 9.19 7.60
C ALA A 12 5.54 8.29 7.11
N PHE A 13 5.39 8.11 5.80
CA PHE A 13 4.35 7.25 5.24
C PHE A 13 4.60 5.77 5.52
N THR A 14 5.85 5.30 5.45
CA THR A 14 6.21 3.93 5.83
C THR A 14 5.92 3.66 7.31
N LEU A 15 6.26 4.61 8.18
CA LEU A 15 5.91 4.52 9.60
C LEU A 15 4.39 4.50 9.82
N LEU A 16 3.63 5.27 9.06
CA LEU A 16 2.16 5.26 9.11
C LEU A 16 1.59 3.88 8.74
N ILE A 17 2.14 3.22 7.70
CA ILE A 17 1.77 1.84 7.35
C ILE A 17 2.00 0.92 8.55
N PHE A 18 3.19 0.91 9.12
CA PHE A 18 3.54 0.05 10.26
C PHE A 18 2.72 0.33 11.51
N LEU A 19 2.45 1.60 11.81
CA LEU A 19 1.58 1.99 12.92
C LEU A 19 0.16 1.44 12.72
N ASN A 20 -0.43 1.61 11.51
CA ASN A 20 -1.74 1.07 11.21
C ASN A 20 -1.78 -0.47 11.31
N SER A 21 -0.70 -1.14 10.92
CA SER A 21 -0.56 -2.59 10.98
C SER A 21 -0.36 -3.13 12.40
N SER A 22 0.17 -2.32 13.29
CA SER A 22 0.31 -2.66 14.72
C SER A 22 -1.00 -2.53 15.52
N LEU A 23 -2.01 -1.85 14.98
CA LEU A 23 -3.30 -1.69 15.64
C LEU A 23 -4.14 -2.97 15.55
N PRO A 24 -4.94 -3.28 16.58
CA PRO A 24 -5.93 -4.36 16.53
C PRO A 24 -6.86 -4.22 15.32
N MET A 25 -7.35 -5.34 14.82
CA MET A 25 -8.26 -5.37 13.66
C MET A 25 -9.51 -4.52 13.88
N SER A 26 -10.04 -4.45 15.12
CA SER A 26 -11.16 -3.61 15.49
C SER A 26 -10.94 -2.12 15.23
N ASP A 27 -9.72 -1.64 15.41
CA ASP A 27 -9.41 -0.21 15.33
C ASP A 27 -8.97 0.19 13.91
N SER A 28 -8.08 -0.59 13.31
CA SER A 28 -7.62 -0.35 11.94
C SER A 28 -8.69 -0.63 10.88
N GLY A 29 -9.64 -1.53 11.15
CA GLY A 29 -10.75 -1.90 10.26
C GLY A 29 -11.92 -0.93 10.25
N ARG A 30 -12.01 0.03 11.18
CA ARG A 30 -13.19 0.92 11.33
C ARG A 30 -13.54 1.68 10.05
N LEU A 31 -12.55 2.24 9.37
CA LEU A 31 -12.78 2.96 8.10
C LEU A 31 -13.25 2.01 6.99
N SER A 32 -12.67 0.82 6.91
CA SER A 32 -13.09 -0.19 5.91
C SER A 32 -14.49 -0.71 6.19
N SER A 33 -14.87 -0.92 7.45
CA SER A 33 -16.22 -1.37 7.82
C SER A 33 -17.27 -0.27 7.60
N MET A 34 -16.96 0.98 7.91
CA MET A 34 -17.87 2.11 7.61
C MET A 34 -18.05 2.28 6.09
N ALA A 35 -16.96 2.21 5.32
CA ALA A 35 -17.02 2.29 3.86
C ALA A 35 -17.81 1.10 3.27
N ALA A 36 -17.63 -0.11 3.80
CA ALA A 36 -18.36 -1.30 3.38
C ALA A 36 -19.86 -1.18 3.68
N ALA A 37 -20.22 -0.68 4.86
CA ALA A 37 -21.62 -0.46 5.22
C ALA A 37 -22.28 0.58 4.31
N PHE A 38 -21.62 1.70 4.04
CA PHE A 38 -22.13 2.74 3.15
C PHE A 38 -22.26 2.23 1.70
N LEU A 39 -21.24 1.57 1.18
CA LEU A 39 -21.27 1.02 -0.18
C LEU A 39 -22.30 -0.10 -0.31
N GLY A 40 -22.43 -0.97 0.71
CA GLY A 40 -23.48 -2.01 0.76
C GLY A 40 -24.87 -1.41 0.65
N GLN A 41 -25.18 -0.37 1.42
CA GLN A 41 -26.48 0.34 1.34
C GLN A 41 -26.74 0.91 -0.06
N LEU A 42 -25.73 1.50 -0.70
CA LEU A 42 -25.88 2.04 -2.07
C LEU A 42 -26.16 0.93 -3.09
N LEU A 43 -25.48 -0.19 -2.96
CA LEU A 43 -25.65 -1.34 -3.87
C LEU A 43 -27.01 -2.01 -3.67
N ASP A 44 -27.50 -2.13 -2.42
CA ASP A 44 -28.83 -2.63 -2.11
C ASP A 44 -29.93 -1.75 -2.72
N VAL A 45 -29.78 -0.42 -2.64
CA VAL A 45 -30.70 0.54 -3.30
C VAL A 45 -30.66 0.38 -4.83
N ALA A 46 -29.50 0.04 -5.40
CA ALA A 46 -29.35 -0.22 -6.84
C ALA A 46 -29.81 -1.62 -7.26
N GLY A 47 -30.27 -2.47 -6.33
CA GLY A 47 -30.69 -3.85 -6.59
C GLY A 47 -29.50 -4.80 -6.89
N ILE A 48 -28.29 -4.42 -6.50
CA ILE A 48 -27.07 -5.20 -6.72
C ILE A 48 -26.70 -5.92 -5.42
N SER A 49 -26.90 -7.25 -5.40
CA SER A 49 -26.45 -8.09 -4.29
C SER A 49 -24.96 -8.39 -4.44
N VAL A 50 -24.15 -7.99 -3.46
CA VAL A 50 -22.73 -8.37 -3.42
C VAL A 50 -22.60 -9.63 -2.58
N GLU A 51 -22.35 -10.76 -3.23
CA GLU A 51 -21.94 -11.99 -2.57
C GLU A 51 -20.48 -11.86 -2.14
N GLY A 52 -20.20 -11.91 -0.83
CA GLY A 52 -18.86 -11.87 -0.28
C GLY A 52 -18.64 -10.84 0.84
N ASN A 53 -17.48 -10.90 1.44
CA ASN A 53 -17.11 -9.97 2.52
C ASN A 53 -16.54 -8.66 1.93
N LEU A 54 -17.42 -7.70 1.68
CA LEU A 54 -17.09 -6.38 1.14
C LEU A 54 -16.04 -5.65 2.02
N GLU A 55 -16.12 -5.80 3.33
CA GLU A 55 -15.15 -5.22 4.26
C GLU A 55 -13.74 -5.78 4.01
N HIS A 56 -13.63 -7.09 3.82
CA HIS A 56 -12.36 -7.75 3.53
C HIS A 56 -11.75 -7.27 2.22
N LEU A 57 -12.58 -7.13 1.17
CA LEU A 57 -12.15 -6.60 -0.12
C LEU A 57 -11.65 -5.15 0.01
N LEU A 58 -12.40 -4.29 0.67
CA LEU A 58 -12.02 -2.88 0.86
C LEU A 58 -10.75 -2.75 1.68
N ARG A 59 -10.55 -3.60 2.69
CA ARG A 59 -9.30 -3.63 3.45
C ARG A 59 -8.11 -4.00 2.56
N LYS A 60 -8.26 -5.03 1.73
CA LYS A 60 -7.21 -5.43 0.75
C LYS A 60 -6.91 -4.32 -0.25
N LEU A 61 -7.94 -3.63 -0.75
CA LEU A 61 -7.75 -2.48 -1.63
C LEU A 61 -7.04 -1.32 -0.93
N ALA A 62 -7.33 -1.08 0.35
CA ALA A 62 -6.66 -0.05 1.14
C ALA A 62 -5.16 -0.36 1.31
N HIS A 63 -4.80 -1.62 1.61
CA HIS A 63 -3.41 -2.07 1.67
C HIS A 63 -2.71 -1.92 0.32
N PHE A 64 -3.28 -2.47 -0.74
CA PHE A 64 -2.76 -2.30 -2.11
C PHE A 64 -2.50 -0.83 -2.45
N THR A 65 -3.47 0.05 -2.14
CA THR A 65 -3.35 1.49 -2.41
C THR A 65 -2.26 2.14 -1.58
N ALA A 66 -2.14 1.80 -0.29
CA ALA A 66 -1.09 2.32 0.57
C ALA A 66 0.30 1.93 0.04
N PHE A 67 0.49 0.68 -0.37
CA PHE A 67 1.75 0.24 -0.95
C PHE A 67 2.00 0.81 -2.35
N ALA A 68 0.97 1.09 -3.14
CA ALA A 68 1.11 1.82 -4.40
C ALA A 68 1.60 3.26 -4.16
N VAL A 69 1.03 3.97 -3.18
CA VAL A 69 1.49 5.31 -2.79
C VAL A 69 2.94 5.26 -2.30
N GLN A 70 3.29 4.30 -1.45
CA GLN A 70 4.68 4.11 -1.00
C GLN A 70 5.62 3.86 -2.18
N GLY A 71 5.24 3.02 -3.13
CA GLY A 71 6.00 2.77 -4.37
C GLY A 71 6.28 4.05 -5.16
N GLY A 72 5.28 4.93 -5.25
CA GLY A 72 5.43 6.25 -5.87
C GLY A 72 6.40 7.16 -5.11
N LEU A 73 6.32 7.17 -3.78
CA LEU A 73 7.26 7.92 -2.93
C LEU A 73 8.70 7.38 -3.06
N LEU A 74 8.88 6.05 -3.13
CA LEU A 74 10.18 5.43 -3.40
C LEU A 74 10.74 5.87 -4.75
N CYS A 75 9.95 5.76 -5.83
CA CYS A 75 10.36 6.18 -7.17
C CYS A 75 10.77 7.65 -7.19
N ARG A 76 9.98 8.52 -6.58
CA ARG A 76 10.24 9.95 -6.53
C ARG A 76 11.48 10.28 -5.72
N THR A 77 11.64 9.66 -4.55
CA THR A 77 12.80 9.86 -3.69
C THR A 77 14.09 9.50 -4.41
N PHE A 78 14.19 8.30 -5.00
CA PHE A 78 15.40 7.88 -5.71
C PHE A 78 15.69 8.74 -6.95
N SER A 79 14.66 9.23 -7.64
CA SER A 79 14.81 10.18 -8.74
C SER A 79 15.45 11.50 -8.27
N GLU A 80 14.99 12.05 -7.15
CA GLU A 80 15.53 13.29 -6.57
C GLU A 80 17.00 13.15 -6.10
N PHE A 81 17.37 11.96 -5.63
CA PHE A 81 18.76 11.66 -5.28
C PHE A 81 19.64 11.37 -6.49
N ARG A 82 19.07 11.38 -7.71
CA ARG A 82 19.78 11.12 -8.97
C ARG A 82 20.53 9.78 -8.98
N ILE A 83 19.97 8.77 -8.34
CA ILE A 83 20.49 7.42 -8.37
C ILE A 83 20.28 6.85 -9.78
N ALA A 84 21.30 6.17 -10.32
CA ALA A 84 21.20 5.56 -11.64
C ALA A 84 19.96 4.66 -11.77
N ASN A 85 19.20 4.80 -12.85
CA ASN A 85 17.92 4.14 -13.04
C ASN A 85 17.93 2.63 -12.75
N ARG A 86 19.01 1.93 -13.11
CA ARG A 86 19.14 0.48 -12.87
C ARG A 86 19.21 0.17 -11.37
N ALA A 87 19.99 0.92 -10.61
CA ALA A 87 20.11 0.76 -9.16
C ALA A 87 18.82 1.21 -8.46
N ALA A 88 18.24 2.35 -8.87
CA ALA A 88 16.99 2.87 -8.33
C ALA A 88 15.85 1.85 -8.45
N ASN A 89 15.73 1.17 -9.61
CA ASN A 89 14.71 0.13 -9.80
C ASN A 89 14.88 -1.03 -8.81
N GLY A 90 16.12 -1.50 -8.62
CA GLY A 90 16.42 -2.54 -7.65
C GLY A 90 16.05 -2.12 -6.22
N TYR A 91 16.41 -0.91 -5.82
CA TYR A 91 16.06 -0.39 -4.49
C TYR A 91 14.55 -0.21 -4.29
N VAL A 92 13.83 0.31 -5.27
CA VAL A 92 12.35 0.46 -5.18
C VAL A 92 11.69 -0.89 -4.95
N LEU A 93 12.01 -1.89 -5.77
CA LEU A 93 11.42 -3.22 -5.67
C LEU A 93 11.84 -3.93 -4.39
N PHE A 94 13.12 -3.86 -4.02
CA PHE A 94 13.63 -4.47 -2.79
C PHE A 94 12.99 -3.86 -1.54
N LEU A 95 12.97 -2.51 -1.43
CA LEU A 95 12.40 -1.84 -0.27
C LEU A 95 10.88 -2.00 -0.21
N GLY A 96 10.19 -2.00 -1.35
CA GLY A 96 8.76 -2.27 -1.40
C GLY A 96 8.42 -3.67 -0.90
N LEU A 97 9.16 -4.70 -1.36
CA LEU A 97 8.99 -6.07 -0.88
C LEU A 97 9.36 -6.19 0.60
N LEU A 98 10.48 -5.60 1.01
CA LEU A 98 10.92 -5.62 2.41
C LEU A 98 9.86 -4.99 3.32
N THR A 99 9.29 -3.85 2.93
CA THR A 99 8.22 -3.19 3.69
C THR A 99 6.99 -4.08 3.80
N ALA A 100 6.57 -4.74 2.71
CA ALA A 100 5.43 -5.65 2.72
C ALA A 100 5.66 -6.85 3.67
N VAL A 101 6.86 -7.42 3.67
CA VAL A 101 7.23 -8.52 4.59
C VAL A 101 7.23 -8.04 6.04
N VAL A 102 7.80 -6.86 6.32
CA VAL A 102 7.84 -6.29 7.67
C VAL A 102 6.44 -5.93 8.15
N ASP A 103 5.60 -5.38 7.28
CA ASP A 103 4.20 -5.06 7.60
C ASP A 103 3.43 -6.30 8.02
N GLU A 104 3.50 -7.36 7.24
CA GLU A 104 2.84 -8.63 7.54
C GLU A 104 3.40 -9.29 8.80
N TYR A 105 4.71 -9.16 9.05
CA TYR A 105 5.32 -9.61 10.30
C TYR A 105 4.78 -8.83 11.50
N ILE A 106 4.62 -7.51 11.41
CA ILE A 106 3.99 -6.69 12.45
C ILE A 106 2.54 -7.12 12.68
N GLN A 107 1.78 -7.35 11.61
CA GLN A 107 0.39 -7.81 11.68
C GLN A 107 0.25 -9.14 12.44
N SER A 108 1.23 -10.04 12.35
CA SER A 108 1.19 -11.33 13.06
C SER A 108 1.14 -11.19 14.58
N PHE A 109 1.54 -10.05 15.15
CA PHE A 109 1.43 -9.76 16.59
C PHE A 109 0.18 -8.97 16.96
N SER A 110 -0.62 -8.55 15.98
CA SER A 110 -1.80 -7.70 16.21
C SER A 110 -3.04 -8.57 16.43
N ALA A 111 -3.82 -8.25 17.47
CA ALA A 111 -4.99 -9.04 17.85
C ALA A 111 -6.05 -9.07 16.71
N GLY A 112 -6.53 -10.28 16.40
CA GLY A 112 -7.55 -10.51 15.38
C GLY A 112 -7.05 -10.48 13.93
N ARG A 113 -5.74 -10.34 13.69
CA ARG A 113 -5.14 -10.43 12.36
C ARG A 113 -4.48 -11.79 12.13
N THR A 114 -4.49 -12.24 10.90
CA THR A 114 -3.77 -13.43 10.44
C THR A 114 -2.74 -13.00 9.42
N SER A 115 -1.52 -13.52 9.55
CA SER A 115 -0.43 -13.26 8.62
C SER A 115 -0.45 -14.29 7.48
N ALA A 116 -0.36 -13.84 6.24
CA ALA A 116 -0.38 -14.70 5.07
C ALA A 116 0.55 -14.19 3.96
N VAL A 117 1.26 -15.11 3.32
CA VAL A 117 2.13 -14.79 2.16
C VAL A 117 1.35 -14.10 1.03
N ASN A 118 0.08 -14.44 0.87
CA ASN A 118 -0.78 -13.80 -0.14
C ASN A 118 -0.99 -12.29 0.13
N ASP A 119 -0.97 -11.87 1.39
CA ASP A 119 -1.14 -10.47 1.74
C ASP A 119 0.18 -9.70 1.48
N VAL A 120 1.35 -10.31 1.72
CA VAL A 120 2.65 -9.78 1.26
C VAL A 120 2.67 -9.57 -0.26
N LEU A 121 2.17 -10.55 -1.03
CA LEU A 121 2.12 -10.45 -2.49
C LEU A 121 1.16 -9.37 -2.98
N LEU A 122 0.03 -9.21 -2.30
CA LEU A 122 -0.93 -8.15 -2.59
C LEU A 122 -0.31 -6.77 -2.37
N ASP A 123 0.31 -6.56 -1.22
CA ASP A 123 0.95 -5.31 -0.84
C ASP A 123 2.09 -4.96 -1.80
N PHE A 124 2.98 -5.93 -2.05
CA PHE A 124 4.04 -5.76 -3.02
C PHE A 124 3.52 -5.47 -4.43
N SER A 125 2.39 -6.06 -4.83
CA SER A 125 1.76 -5.79 -6.14
C SER A 125 1.34 -4.32 -6.28
N GLY A 126 0.95 -3.65 -5.19
CA GLY A 126 0.72 -2.21 -5.16
C GLY A 126 1.98 -1.42 -5.51
N THR A 127 3.10 -1.71 -4.83
CA THR A 127 4.41 -1.09 -5.15
C THR A 127 4.82 -1.35 -6.59
N LEU A 128 4.69 -2.59 -7.06
CA LEU A 128 5.06 -3.00 -8.42
C LEU A 128 4.23 -2.26 -9.47
N SER A 129 2.93 -2.15 -9.27
CA SER A 129 2.01 -1.44 -10.17
C SER A 129 2.39 0.04 -10.31
N MET A 130 2.68 0.71 -9.20
CA MET A 130 3.10 2.11 -9.23
C MET A 130 4.49 2.29 -9.84
N TRP A 131 5.43 1.39 -9.56
CA TRP A 131 6.74 1.40 -10.20
C TRP A 131 6.62 1.26 -11.72
N LEU A 132 5.81 0.32 -12.22
CA LEU A 132 5.54 0.15 -13.65
C LEU A 132 4.94 1.41 -14.27
N ALA A 133 3.90 1.97 -13.65
CA ALA A 133 3.28 3.21 -14.09
C ALA A 133 4.29 4.36 -14.18
N TYR A 134 5.15 4.49 -13.16
CA TYR A 134 6.20 5.50 -13.14
C TYR A 134 7.23 5.30 -14.25
N ARG A 135 7.61 4.05 -14.56
CA ARG A 135 8.54 3.73 -15.65
C ARG A 135 7.93 4.02 -17.02
N ILE A 136 6.66 3.68 -17.25
CA ILE A 136 5.94 4.00 -18.49
C ILE A 136 5.87 5.51 -18.67
N TRP A 137 5.52 6.25 -17.62
CA TRP A 137 5.47 7.71 -17.66
C TRP A 137 6.84 8.35 -17.97
N GLN A 138 7.94 7.83 -17.40
CA GLN A 138 9.28 8.29 -17.74
C GLN A 138 9.60 8.04 -19.22
N TRP A 139 9.25 6.86 -19.73
CA TRP A 139 9.53 6.49 -21.13
C TRP A 139 8.75 7.34 -22.12
N SER A 140 7.51 7.72 -21.81
CA SER A 140 6.68 8.57 -22.69
C SER A 140 7.16 10.02 -22.80
N ARG A 141 8.15 10.41 -21.96
CA ARG A 141 8.71 11.79 -21.97
C ARG A 141 10.06 11.91 -22.69
N HIS A 142 10.57 10.80 -23.18
CA HIS A 142 11.78 10.72 -24.00
C HIS A 142 11.44 10.36 -25.44
#